data_f244ff020342a21d7cd844746f8b8c23
#
_entry.id   f244ff020342a21d7cd844746f8b8c23
#
_cell.length_a   1.000
_cell.length_b   1.000
_cell.length_c   1.000
_cell.angle_alpha   90.00
_cell.angle_beta   90.00
_cell.angle_gamma   90.00
#
_symmetry.space_group_name_H-M   'P 1'
#
loop_
_entity.id
_entity.type
_entity.pdbx_description
1 polymer ?
#
loop_
_entity_poly.entity_id
_entity_poly.type
_entity_poly.pdbx_seq_one_letter_code
_entity_poly.pdbx_strand_id
1 'polypeptide(L)'
;MIKIANAPCSWGVLEFDLAEKSKEKGFQEVLNEIEATGYVGTELGDWGFMPTEPIGLRKEIQKRKLELVGAFVPVDLSNKDKHDIGVVNALKIAKLMSDANYNESFIVLADDNGSNFERTLNAGRVEKSMMLSEEQWKVFAHGTEKIARAVIEKYGLRTVFHNHCAGFIETPEEINKLMELTDPDLLGLCLDMGHYAFGGGDPLVAIENHKERIWHIHFKDYDPLSAKAAKDEGEDYFGALKRGVFCELGEGIVDFQSIVSLLKKLNYKDWIVVEQDVLPGMGNPKNHAIKNRNYIKTLGL
;
A
#
# COMPACT_ATOMS: atom_id res chain seq x y z
N MET A 1 10.74 -6.26 17.66
CA MET A 1 11.73 -5.98 16.59
C MET A 1 10.90 -5.75 15.34
N ILE A 2 11.17 -4.69 14.59
CA ILE A 2 10.50 -4.42 13.30
C ILE A 2 10.86 -5.53 12.33
N LYS A 3 9.87 -6.08 11.62
CA LYS A 3 10.06 -7.11 10.59
C LYS A 3 9.86 -6.48 9.21
N ILE A 4 10.59 -6.97 8.21
CA ILE A 4 10.58 -6.41 6.86
C ILE A 4 9.95 -7.40 5.89
N ALA A 5 8.87 -6.97 5.25
CA ALA A 5 8.17 -7.68 4.20
C ALA A 5 8.35 -6.97 2.85
N ASN A 6 7.88 -7.60 1.79
CA ASN A 6 7.78 -7.00 0.47
C ASN A 6 6.44 -7.41 -0.17
N ALA A 7 5.96 -6.65 -1.15
CA ALA A 7 4.70 -6.92 -1.81
C ALA A 7 4.89 -7.35 -3.28
N PRO A 8 3.98 -8.17 -3.84
CA PRO A 8 4.06 -8.62 -5.23
C PRO A 8 4.11 -7.51 -6.27
N CYS A 9 3.59 -6.30 -5.98
CA CYS A 9 3.71 -5.12 -6.85
C CYS A 9 5.16 -4.79 -7.19
N SER A 10 6.11 -5.06 -6.28
CA SER A 10 7.55 -4.90 -6.54
C SER A 10 8.11 -5.86 -7.60
N TRP A 11 7.35 -6.85 -8.03
CA TRP A 11 7.70 -7.78 -9.12
C TRP A 11 6.83 -7.61 -10.37
N GLY A 12 6.17 -6.45 -10.52
CA GLY A 12 5.34 -6.13 -11.68
C GLY A 12 3.93 -6.71 -11.62
N VAL A 13 3.53 -7.26 -10.49
CA VAL A 13 2.13 -7.67 -10.23
C VAL A 13 1.39 -6.44 -9.72
N LEU A 14 0.96 -5.61 -10.67
CA LEU A 14 0.31 -4.34 -10.38
C LEU A 14 -1.20 -4.49 -10.55
N GLU A 15 -1.93 -3.77 -9.73
CA GLU A 15 -3.40 -3.70 -9.71
C GLU A 15 -3.99 -3.02 -10.95
N PHE A 16 -3.15 -2.39 -11.76
CA PHE A 16 -3.56 -1.64 -12.94
C PHE A 16 -3.36 -2.49 -14.20
N ASP A 17 -4.38 -2.54 -15.06
CA ASP A 17 -4.29 -3.17 -16.39
C ASP A 17 -3.51 -2.25 -17.35
N LEU A 18 -2.20 -2.16 -17.13
CA LEU A 18 -1.31 -1.49 -18.06
C LEU A 18 -1.14 -2.41 -19.28
N ALA A 19 -1.55 -1.94 -20.45
CA ALA A 19 -1.77 -2.71 -21.68
C ALA A 19 -0.55 -3.52 -22.23
N GLU A 20 0.60 -3.47 -21.60
CA GLU A 20 1.77 -4.29 -21.89
C GLU A 20 1.94 -5.38 -20.84
N LYS A 21 1.19 -6.47 -20.96
CA LYS A 21 1.48 -7.70 -20.21
C LYS A 21 2.81 -8.27 -20.66
N SER A 22 3.89 -7.92 -19.96
CA SER A 22 5.10 -8.74 -19.98
C SER A 22 4.74 -10.15 -19.48
N LYS A 23 5.61 -11.15 -19.69
CA LYS A 23 5.44 -12.46 -19.06
C LYS A 23 5.46 -12.27 -17.56
N GLU A 24 4.29 -12.15 -16.96
CA GLU A 24 4.13 -12.03 -15.51
C GLU A 24 4.82 -13.23 -14.87
N LYS A 25 5.68 -12.96 -13.89
CA LYS A 25 6.27 -14.02 -13.06
C LYS A 25 5.15 -14.70 -12.30
N GLY A 26 5.16 -16.03 -12.29
CA GLY A 26 4.22 -16.78 -11.45
C GLY A 26 4.49 -16.54 -9.96
N PHE A 27 3.43 -16.65 -9.14
CA PHE A 27 3.54 -16.38 -7.69
C PHE A 27 4.67 -17.17 -7.02
N GLN A 28 4.95 -18.40 -7.47
CA GLN A 28 6.00 -19.25 -6.90
C GLN A 28 7.39 -18.67 -7.14
N GLU A 29 7.63 -18.09 -8.31
CA GLU A 29 8.89 -17.41 -8.61
C GLU A 29 9.03 -16.13 -7.78
N VAL A 30 7.98 -15.32 -7.70
CA VAL A 30 7.95 -14.09 -6.88
C VAL A 30 8.23 -14.41 -5.42
N LEU A 31 7.53 -15.37 -4.83
CA LEU A 31 7.77 -15.76 -3.43
C LEU A 31 9.17 -16.32 -3.19
N ASN A 32 9.75 -17.08 -4.15
CA ASN A 32 11.14 -17.54 -4.05
C ASN A 32 12.12 -16.37 -4.07
N GLU A 33 11.86 -15.35 -4.87
CA GLU A 33 12.71 -14.16 -4.96
C GLU A 33 12.58 -13.28 -3.72
N ILE A 34 11.37 -13.12 -3.14
CA ILE A 34 11.17 -12.44 -1.86
C ILE A 34 11.99 -13.09 -0.75
N GLU A 35 11.90 -14.42 -0.59
CA GLU A 35 12.70 -15.16 0.38
C GLU A 35 14.20 -14.98 0.12
N ALA A 36 14.64 -15.20 -1.12
CA ALA A 36 16.07 -15.17 -1.49
C ALA A 36 16.71 -13.78 -1.33
N THR A 37 15.92 -12.72 -1.35
CA THR A 37 16.38 -11.34 -1.13
C THR A 37 16.40 -10.92 0.34
N GLY A 38 15.95 -11.82 1.24
CA GLY A 38 16.08 -11.65 2.69
C GLY A 38 14.90 -10.91 3.34
N TYR A 39 13.75 -10.86 2.69
CA TYR A 39 12.48 -10.48 3.31
C TYR A 39 11.90 -11.69 4.06
N VAL A 40 11.14 -11.42 5.11
CA VAL A 40 10.56 -12.46 5.97
C VAL A 40 9.01 -12.46 5.97
N GLY A 41 8.41 -11.60 5.15
CA GLY A 41 6.96 -11.53 4.94
C GLY A 41 6.60 -11.04 3.56
N THR A 42 5.34 -11.19 3.20
CA THR A 42 4.76 -10.71 1.94
C THR A 42 3.31 -10.29 2.14
N GLU A 43 2.79 -9.43 1.27
CA GLU A 43 1.36 -9.24 1.08
C GLU A 43 0.81 -10.21 0.05
N LEU A 44 -0.53 -10.37 0.01
CA LEU A 44 -1.19 -11.37 -0.83
C LEU A 44 -1.06 -11.07 -2.34
N GLY A 45 -1.00 -9.77 -2.70
CA GLY A 45 -1.20 -9.32 -4.08
C GLY A 45 -2.66 -9.46 -4.53
N ASP A 46 -2.89 -9.28 -5.81
CA ASP A 46 -4.22 -9.35 -6.38
C ASP A 46 -4.89 -10.71 -6.17
N TRP A 47 -6.23 -10.68 -6.05
CA TRP A 47 -6.99 -11.91 -5.93
C TRP A 47 -6.75 -12.87 -7.10
N GLY A 48 -6.22 -14.05 -6.79
CA GLY A 48 -5.91 -15.09 -7.80
C GLY A 48 -4.44 -15.12 -8.21
N PHE A 49 -3.63 -14.15 -7.81
CA PHE A 49 -2.19 -14.24 -8.01
C PHE A 49 -1.59 -15.39 -7.19
N MET A 50 -1.88 -15.47 -5.91
CA MET A 50 -1.55 -16.62 -5.05
C MET A 50 -2.73 -17.60 -4.97
N PRO A 51 -2.53 -18.83 -4.42
CA PRO A 51 -3.63 -19.77 -4.22
C PRO A 51 -4.78 -19.14 -3.43
N THR A 52 -6.00 -19.32 -3.95
CA THR A 52 -7.22 -18.80 -3.33
C THR A 52 -7.92 -19.81 -2.41
N GLU A 53 -7.24 -20.91 -2.08
CA GLU A 53 -7.69 -21.88 -1.09
C GLU A 53 -6.69 -21.93 0.10
N PRO A 54 -7.20 -22.04 1.35
CA PRO A 54 -6.40 -21.77 2.54
C PRO A 54 -5.19 -22.68 2.74
N ILE A 55 -5.34 -23.97 2.43
CA ILE A 55 -4.28 -24.98 2.65
C ILE A 55 -3.12 -24.74 1.69
N GLY A 56 -3.41 -24.47 0.40
CA GLY A 56 -2.38 -24.17 -0.59
C GLY A 56 -1.67 -22.85 -0.32
N LEU A 57 -2.42 -21.81 0.01
CA LEU A 57 -1.83 -20.52 0.39
C LEU A 57 -0.86 -20.69 1.57
N ARG A 58 -1.32 -21.31 2.66
CA ARG A 58 -0.47 -21.57 3.82
C ARG A 58 0.78 -22.37 3.46
N LYS A 59 0.62 -23.45 2.70
CA LYS A 59 1.72 -24.31 2.27
C LYS A 59 2.77 -23.53 1.47
N GLU A 60 2.34 -22.69 0.53
CA GLU A 60 3.27 -21.93 -0.31
C GLU A 60 4.01 -20.84 0.46
N ILE A 61 3.35 -20.16 1.40
CA ILE A 61 3.97 -19.16 2.28
C ILE A 61 4.95 -19.82 3.26
N GLN A 62 4.50 -20.85 3.99
CA GLN A 62 5.32 -21.54 5.00
C GLN A 62 6.53 -22.26 4.41
N LYS A 63 6.41 -22.83 3.19
CA LYS A 63 7.54 -23.46 2.48
C LYS A 63 8.75 -22.55 2.36
N ARG A 64 8.50 -21.23 2.32
CA ARG A 64 9.53 -20.19 2.19
C ARG A 64 9.81 -19.45 3.50
N LYS A 65 9.27 -19.93 4.61
CA LYS A 65 9.40 -19.29 5.93
C LYS A 65 8.96 -17.82 5.93
N LEU A 66 8.02 -17.47 5.05
CA LEU A 66 7.43 -16.15 4.99
C LEU A 66 6.20 -16.08 5.90
N GLU A 67 5.84 -14.85 6.31
CA GLU A 67 4.56 -14.51 6.91
C GLU A 67 3.70 -13.75 5.90
N LEU A 68 2.40 -13.99 5.91
CA LEU A 68 1.44 -13.15 5.19
C LEU A 68 1.06 -12.00 6.10
N VAL A 69 1.24 -10.75 5.66
CA VAL A 69 1.12 -9.58 6.53
C VAL A 69 -0.04 -8.66 6.17
N GLY A 70 -0.51 -8.71 4.95
CA GLY A 70 -1.61 -7.88 4.47
C GLY A 70 -2.17 -8.35 3.14
N ALA A 71 -3.29 -7.76 2.76
CA ALA A 71 -3.87 -7.92 1.43
C ALA A 71 -4.56 -6.62 1.01
N PHE A 72 -4.17 -6.09 -0.14
CA PHE A 72 -4.74 -4.88 -0.72
C PHE A 72 -6.18 -5.13 -1.21
N VAL A 73 -7.06 -4.18 -0.94
CA VAL A 73 -8.48 -4.22 -1.31
C VAL A 73 -8.90 -2.84 -1.80
N PRO A 74 -8.90 -2.59 -3.12
CA PRO A 74 -9.40 -1.33 -3.67
C PRO A 74 -10.93 -1.31 -3.69
N VAL A 75 -11.52 -0.14 -3.35
CA VAL A 75 -12.97 0.08 -3.39
C VAL A 75 -13.23 1.53 -3.75
N ASP A 76 -14.10 1.79 -4.72
CA ASP A 76 -14.64 3.12 -5.00
C ASP A 76 -15.51 3.57 -3.81
N LEU A 77 -14.82 4.11 -2.78
CA LEU A 77 -15.45 4.51 -1.51
C LEU A 77 -16.27 5.80 -1.63
N SER A 78 -16.00 6.60 -2.65
CA SER A 78 -16.77 7.81 -2.94
C SER A 78 -18.19 7.49 -3.46
N ASN A 79 -18.40 6.26 -3.93
CA ASN A 79 -19.66 5.78 -4.49
C ASN A 79 -20.35 4.81 -3.53
N LYS A 80 -21.44 5.27 -2.92
CA LYS A 80 -22.23 4.48 -1.96
C LYS A 80 -22.69 3.12 -2.51
N ASP A 81 -22.98 3.05 -3.81
CA ASP A 81 -23.47 1.81 -4.45
C ASP A 81 -22.38 0.74 -4.58
N LYS A 82 -21.11 1.13 -4.39
CA LYS A 82 -19.95 0.22 -4.39
C LYS A 82 -19.60 -0.34 -3.02
N HIS A 83 -20.16 0.20 -1.94
CA HIS A 83 -19.81 -0.25 -0.59
C HIS A 83 -20.16 -1.72 -0.34
N ASP A 84 -21.32 -2.21 -0.79
CA ASP A 84 -21.73 -3.60 -0.58
C ASP A 84 -20.81 -4.60 -1.30
N ILE A 85 -20.43 -4.31 -2.52
CA ILE A 85 -19.46 -5.16 -3.23
C ILE A 85 -18.05 -5.05 -2.60
N GLY A 86 -17.68 -3.88 -2.10
CA GLY A 86 -16.45 -3.68 -1.30
C GLY A 86 -16.43 -4.58 -0.08
N VAL A 87 -17.53 -4.64 0.69
CA VAL A 87 -17.68 -5.56 1.83
C VAL A 87 -17.52 -7.02 1.38
N VAL A 88 -18.18 -7.42 0.28
CA VAL A 88 -18.10 -8.80 -0.22
C VAL A 88 -16.65 -9.16 -0.59
N ASN A 89 -15.94 -8.26 -1.27
CA ASN A 89 -14.55 -8.48 -1.67
C ASN A 89 -13.62 -8.55 -0.46
N ALA A 90 -13.73 -7.63 0.49
CA ALA A 90 -12.94 -7.64 1.72
C ALA A 90 -13.19 -8.91 2.55
N LEU A 91 -14.44 -9.31 2.72
CA LEU A 91 -14.79 -10.54 3.44
C LEU A 91 -14.29 -11.81 2.75
N LYS A 92 -14.28 -11.86 1.42
CA LYS A 92 -13.72 -12.97 0.65
C LYS A 92 -12.23 -13.16 0.93
N ILE A 93 -11.47 -12.06 0.93
CA ILE A 93 -10.03 -12.04 1.23
C ILE A 93 -9.77 -12.34 2.71
N ALA A 94 -10.50 -11.69 3.62
CA ALA A 94 -10.38 -11.91 5.06
C ALA A 94 -10.67 -13.38 5.43
N LYS A 95 -11.66 -14.00 4.77
CA LYS A 95 -11.95 -15.42 4.95
C LYS A 95 -10.76 -16.29 4.56
N LEU A 96 -10.16 -16.06 3.40
CA LEU A 96 -8.99 -16.81 2.94
C LEU A 96 -7.83 -16.69 3.94
N MET A 97 -7.53 -15.47 4.39
CA MET A 97 -6.43 -15.20 5.32
C MET A 97 -6.68 -15.85 6.69
N SER A 98 -7.89 -15.71 7.23
CA SER A 98 -8.27 -16.31 8.51
C SER A 98 -8.27 -17.86 8.45
N ASP A 99 -8.86 -18.45 7.42
CA ASP A 99 -8.86 -19.92 7.25
C ASP A 99 -7.42 -20.45 7.01
N ALA A 100 -6.55 -19.64 6.44
CA ALA A 100 -5.13 -19.93 6.31
C ALA A 100 -4.32 -19.66 7.61
N ASN A 101 -4.96 -19.26 8.72
CA ASN A 101 -4.38 -18.92 10.02
C ASN A 101 -3.43 -17.71 10.01
N TYR A 102 -3.71 -16.71 9.18
CA TYR A 102 -3.01 -15.42 9.17
C TYR A 102 -3.87 -14.34 9.83
N ASN A 103 -4.25 -14.56 11.10
CA ASN A 103 -5.20 -13.72 11.83
C ASN A 103 -4.61 -12.38 12.29
N GLU A 104 -3.29 -12.21 12.24
CA GLU A 104 -2.60 -10.95 12.57
C GLU A 104 -2.37 -10.06 11.35
N SER A 105 -2.73 -10.55 10.16
CA SER A 105 -2.61 -9.79 8.91
C SER A 105 -3.70 -8.73 8.79
N PHE A 106 -3.45 -7.71 7.96
CA PHE A 106 -4.39 -6.62 7.72
C PHE A 106 -5.14 -6.77 6.40
N ILE A 107 -6.40 -6.31 6.39
CA ILE A 107 -7.02 -5.84 5.15
C ILE A 107 -6.48 -4.43 4.91
N VAL A 108 -5.74 -4.25 3.82
CA VAL A 108 -5.17 -2.98 3.39
C VAL A 108 -6.15 -2.36 2.41
N LEU A 109 -7.09 -1.59 2.96
CA LEU A 109 -8.16 -0.93 2.20
C LEU A 109 -7.65 0.35 1.57
N ALA A 110 -7.92 0.56 0.30
CA ALA A 110 -7.63 1.80 -0.41
C ALA A 110 -8.83 2.26 -1.24
N ASP A 111 -8.78 3.51 -1.73
CA ASP A 111 -9.71 3.96 -2.77
C ASP A 111 -9.43 3.20 -4.09
N ASP A 112 -10.36 3.27 -5.03
CA ASP A 112 -10.18 2.70 -6.38
C ASP A 112 -9.31 3.65 -7.23
N ASN A 113 -8.00 3.59 -6.96
CA ASN A 113 -7.02 4.50 -7.54
C ASN A 113 -6.90 4.31 -9.05
N GLY A 114 -6.77 5.43 -9.79
CA GLY A 114 -6.70 5.43 -11.26
C GLY A 114 -8.08 5.44 -11.96
N SER A 115 -9.19 5.24 -11.24
CA SER A 115 -10.55 5.27 -11.80
C SER A 115 -11.10 6.70 -11.97
N ASN A 116 -10.65 7.66 -11.15
CA ASN A 116 -11.04 9.06 -11.25
C ASN A 116 -10.06 9.81 -12.16
N PHE A 117 -10.54 10.24 -13.34
CA PHE A 117 -9.70 10.90 -14.35
C PHE A 117 -9.02 12.17 -13.82
N GLU A 118 -9.75 13.04 -13.11
CA GLU A 118 -9.21 14.30 -12.59
C GLU A 118 -8.10 14.04 -11.56
N ARG A 119 -8.30 13.09 -10.65
CA ARG A 119 -7.31 12.70 -9.64
C ARG A 119 -6.10 12.02 -10.27
N THR A 120 -6.31 11.15 -11.26
CA THR A 120 -5.23 10.47 -11.99
C THR A 120 -4.38 11.46 -12.77
N LEU A 121 -5.01 12.41 -13.46
CA LEU A 121 -4.29 13.45 -14.19
C LEU A 121 -3.49 14.38 -13.27
N ASN A 122 -3.98 14.64 -12.07
CA ASN A 122 -3.40 15.59 -11.13
C ASN A 122 -2.71 14.92 -9.91
N ALA A 123 -2.34 13.66 -10.01
CA ALA A 123 -1.60 13.00 -8.92
C ALA A 123 -0.33 13.79 -8.55
N GLY A 124 -0.10 13.99 -7.26
CA GLY A 124 0.99 14.81 -6.73
C GLY A 124 0.78 16.33 -6.82
N ARG A 125 -0.39 16.77 -7.32
CA ARG A 125 -0.73 18.19 -7.50
C ARG A 125 -2.22 18.49 -7.28
N VAL A 126 -2.81 17.76 -6.36
CA VAL A 126 -4.22 17.88 -6.02
C VAL A 126 -4.51 19.25 -5.42
N GLU A 127 -5.50 19.93 -5.98
CA GLU A 127 -6.01 21.20 -5.48
C GLU A 127 -7.28 20.98 -4.64
N LYS A 128 -7.61 21.94 -3.78
CA LYS A 128 -8.76 21.88 -2.89
C LYS A 128 -10.10 21.65 -3.60
N SER A 129 -10.23 22.15 -4.83
CA SER A 129 -11.42 21.96 -5.69
C SER A 129 -11.62 20.51 -6.13
N MET A 130 -10.56 19.69 -6.09
CA MET A 130 -10.56 18.28 -6.50
C MET A 130 -10.82 17.33 -5.32
N MET A 131 -10.90 17.86 -4.10
CA MET A 131 -11.17 17.07 -2.88
C MET A 131 -12.65 16.72 -2.78
N LEU A 132 -12.95 15.73 -1.94
CA LEU A 132 -14.33 15.35 -1.63
C LEU A 132 -15.10 16.52 -1.00
N SER A 133 -16.34 16.72 -1.43
CA SER A 133 -17.30 17.61 -0.74
C SER A 133 -17.69 17.03 0.64
N GLU A 134 -18.27 17.84 1.51
CA GLU A 134 -18.69 17.41 2.86
C GLU A 134 -19.67 16.21 2.82
N GLU A 135 -20.55 16.16 1.83
CA GLU A 135 -21.46 15.01 1.67
C GLU A 135 -20.73 13.76 1.18
N GLN A 136 -19.79 13.91 0.25
CA GLN A 136 -18.96 12.80 -0.22
C GLN A 136 -18.04 12.26 0.89
N TRP A 137 -17.53 13.14 1.77
CA TRP A 137 -16.75 12.72 2.94
C TRP A 137 -17.55 11.79 3.87
N LYS A 138 -18.83 12.09 4.11
CA LYS A 138 -19.71 11.21 4.92
C LYS A 138 -19.89 9.85 4.26
N VAL A 139 -20.06 9.84 2.93
CA VAL A 139 -20.20 8.59 2.16
C VAL A 139 -18.89 7.79 2.25
N PHE A 140 -17.76 8.43 2.00
CA PHE A 140 -16.44 7.79 2.00
C PHE A 140 -16.11 7.17 3.37
N ALA A 141 -16.18 7.95 4.45
CA ALA A 141 -15.91 7.49 5.80
C ALA A 141 -16.87 6.36 6.22
N HIS A 142 -18.17 6.50 5.91
CA HIS A 142 -19.13 5.44 6.18
C HIS A 142 -18.80 4.13 5.45
N GLY A 143 -18.42 4.20 4.17
CA GLY A 143 -18.03 3.02 3.38
C GLY A 143 -16.80 2.33 3.96
N THR A 144 -15.81 3.12 4.33
CA THR A 144 -14.57 2.64 4.97
C THR A 144 -14.86 1.90 6.28
N GLU A 145 -15.63 2.50 7.19
CA GLU A 145 -16.01 1.87 8.46
C GLU A 145 -16.90 0.64 8.29
N LYS A 146 -17.83 0.67 7.33
CA LYS A 146 -18.70 -0.46 7.02
C LYS A 146 -17.89 -1.71 6.65
N ILE A 147 -16.85 -1.53 5.83
CA ILE A 147 -15.96 -2.62 5.43
C ILE A 147 -15.13 -3.09 6.63
N ALA A 148 -14.50 -2.18 7.36
CA ALA A 148 -13.66 -2.51 8.52
C ALA A 148 -14.45 -3.26 9.59
N ARG A 149 -15.68 -2.81 9.90
CA ARG A 149 -16.59 -3.46 10.85
C ARG A 149 -16.98 -4.86 10.40
N ALA A 150 -17.35 -5.04 9.14
CA ALA A 150 -17.71 -6.35 8.61
C ALA A 150 -16.54 -7.35 8.70
N VAL A 151 -15.32 -6.89 8.44
CA VAL A 151 -14.10 -7.71 8.50
C VAL A 151 -13.80 -8.14 9.93
N ILE A 152 -13.77 -7.21 10.87
CA ILE A 152 -13.42 -7.53 12.26
C ILE A 152 -14.50 -8.37 12.95
N GLU A 153 -15.78 -8.08 12.74
CA GLU A 153 -16.88 -8.83 13.33
C GLU A 153 -16.93 -10.29 12.84
N LYS A 154 -16.58 -10.51 11.56
CA LYS A 154 -16.73 -11.84 10.97
C LYS A 154 -15.49 -12.72 11.07
N TYR A 155 -14.31 -12.13 10.98
CA TYR A 155 -13.05 -12.88 10.91
C TYR A 155 -11.98 -12.42 11.92
N GLY A 156 -12.24 -11.38 12.70
CA GLY A 156 -11.31 -10.86 13.70
C GLY A 156 -10.08 -10.14 13.12
N LEU A 157 -9.99 -9.96 11.79
CA LEU A 157 -8.89 -9.23 11.18
C LEU A 157 -9.11 -7.72 11.31
N ARG A 158 -8.01 -6.99 11.45
CA ARG A 158 -8.03 -5.52 11.46
C ARG A 158 -7.94 -4.98 10.03
N THR A 159 -8.48 -3.77 9.84
CA THR A 159 -8.40 -3.04 8.56
C THR A 159 -7.58 -1.79 8.76
N VAL A 160 -6.68 -1.52 7.81
CA VAL A 160 -5.95 -0.27 7.69
C VAL A 160 -6.31 0.42 6.39
N PHE A 161 -6.34 1.75 6.38
CA PHE A 161 -6.51 2.52 5.17
C PHE A 161 -5.14 2.90 4.60
N HIS A 162 -4.90 2.59 3.34
CA HIS A 162 -3.68 2.90 2.62
C HIS A 162 -3.85 4.21 1.84
N ASN A 163 -3.03 5.22 2.15
CA ASN A 163 -2.96 6.44 1.35
C ASN A 163 -2.25 6.17 0.03
N HIS A 164 -2.89 6.51 -1.07
CA HIS A 164 -2.38 6.24 -2.41
C HIS A 164 -2.70 7.42 -3.35
N CYS A 165 -1.78 7.73 -4.27
CA CYS A 165 -2.00 8.75 -5.30
C CYS A 165 -2.94 8.26 -6.40
N ALA A 166 -3.47 9.19 -7.19
CA ALA A 166 -4.41 8.97 -8.29
C ALA A 166 -5.83 8.50 -7.87
N GLY A 167 -6.19 8.67 -6.61
CA GLY A 167 -7.53 8.49 -6.06
C GLY A 167 -7.82 9.57 -5.02
N PHE A 168 -8.83 9.36 -4.20
CA PHE A 168 -9.04 10.17 -3.01
C PHE A 168 -8.12 9.71 -1.87
N ILE A 169 -7.91 10.60 -0.86
CA ILE A 169 -7.04 10.38 0.29
C ILE A 169 -5.55 10.28 -0.12
N GLU A 170 -5.13 11.26 -0.90
CA GLU A 170 -3.76 11.41 -1.37
C GLU A 170 -2.97 12.44 -0.55
N THR A 171 -3.60 13.60 -0.26
CA THR A 171 -2.93 14.71 0.41
C THR A 171 -2.93 14.56 1.93
N PRO A 172 -1.97 15.24 2.64
CA PRO A 172 -1.99 15.28 4.11
C PRO A 172 -3.32 15.76 4.70
N GLU A 173 -3.97 16.75 4.07
CA GLU A 173 -5.27 17.26 4.52
C GLU A 173 -6.36 16.19 4.43
N GLU A 174 -6.39 15.42 3.34
CA GLU A 174 -7.36 14.34 3.14
C GLU A 174 -7.14 13.20 4.13
N ILE A 175 -5.87 12.81 4.37
CA ILE A 175 -5.54 11.75 5.31
C ILE A 175 -5.92 12.15 6.74
N ASN A 176 -5.58 13.38 7.16
CA ASN A 176 -6.00 13.92 8.45
C ASN A 176 -7.52 13.86 8.61
N LYS A 177 -8.25 14.31 7.61
CA LYS A 177 -9.72 14.34 7.64
C LYS A 177 -10.34 12.95 7.70
N LEU A 178 -9.80 11.97 6.97
CA LEU A 178 -10.27 10.59 7.07
C LEU A 178 -10.04 10.03 8.48
N MET A 179 -8.86 10.26 9.06
CA MET A 179 -8.53 9.81 10.41
C MET A 179 -9.39 10.48 11.49
N GLU A 180 -9.81 11.73 11.28
CA GLU A 180 -10.74 12.44 12.17
C GLU A 180 -12.18 11.92 12.05
N LEU A 181 -12.61 11.53 10.87
CA LEU A 181 -13.98 11.09 10.59
C LEU A 181 -14.22 9.61 10.92
N THR A 182 -13.19 8.83 11.18
CA THR A 182 -13.29 7.38 11.40
C THR A 182 -12.92 6.97 12.82
N ASP A 183 -13.59 5.91 13.31
CA ASP A 183 -13.38 5.35 14.63
C ASP A 183 -11.93 4.81 14.78
N PRO A 184 -11.14 5.33 15.76
CA PRO A 184 -9.76 4.94 15.97
C PRO A 184 -9.57 3.47 16.41
N ASP A 185 -10.59 2.85 16.96
CA ASP A 185 -10.53 1.45 17.38
C ASP A 185 -10.89 0.50 16.22
N LEU A 186 -11.48 1.03 15.14
CA LEU A 186 -11.96 0.24 14.01
C LEU A 186 -11.02 0.29 12.81
N LEU A 187 -10.49 1.47 12.49
CA LEU A 187 -9.66 1.70 11.31
C LEU A 187 -8.28 2.24 11.70
N GLY A 188 -7.22 1.55 11.27
CA GLY A 188 -5.85 2.05 11.33
C GLY A 188 -5.44 2.77 10.03
N LEU A 189 -4.24 3.33 10.04
CA LEU A 189 -3.57 3.88 8.87
C LEU A 189 -2.45 2.91 8.45
N CYS A 190 -2.45 2.53 7.17
CA CYS A 190 -1.28 2.01 6.49
C CYS A 190 -0.57 3.21 5.86
N LEU A 191 0.45 3.75 6.52
CA LEU A 191 1.15 4.93 6.00
C LEU A 191 2.17 4.49 4.94
N ASP A 192 1.89 4.81 3.69
CA ASP A 192 2.87 4.72 2.60
C ASP A 192 3.66 6.03 2.50
N MET A 193 4.97 5.93 2.69
CA MET A 193 5.87 7.09 2.75
C MET A 193 6.05 7.76 1.39
N GLY A 194 6.15 6.97 0.32
CA GLY A 194 6.35 7.47 -1.04
C GLY A 194 5.12 8.17 -1.58
N HIS A 195 3.96 7.56 -1.43
CA HIS A 195 2.69 8.19 -1.80
C HIS A 195 2.42 9.44 -0.98
N TYR A 196 2.73 9.42 0.32
CA TYR A 196 2.58 10.60 1.17
C TYR A 196 3.47 11.76 0.73
N ALA A 197 4.75 11.46 0.38
CA ALA A 197 5.68 12.46 -0.12
C ALA A 197 5.27 12.98 -1.50
N PHE A 198 4.79 12.11 -2.40
CA PHE A 198 4.27 12.50 -3.71
C PHE A 198 3.00 13.36 -3.57
N GLY A 199 2.12 13.07 -2.63
CA GLY A 199 0.94 13.88 -2.27
C GLY A 199 1.28 15.21 -1.57
N GLY A 200 2.57 15.56 -1.43
CA GLY A 200 3.05 16.83 -0.92
C GLY A 200 3.28 16.88 0.59
N GLY A 201 3.29 15.73 1.27
CA GLY A 201 3.48 15.64 2.72
C GLY A 201 4.91 15.29 3.13
N ASP A 202 5.23 15.53 4.40
CA ASP A 202 6.43 15.03 5.06
C ASP A 202 6.08 13.79 5.90
N PRO A 203 6.60 12.59 5.57
CA PRO A 203 6.30 11.37 6.30
C PRO A 203 6.66 11.41 7.79
N LEU A 204 7.66 12.20 8.21
CA LEU A 204 7.99 12.39 9.64
C LEU A 204 6.86 13.09 10.37
N VAL A 205 6.29 14.13 9.77
CA VAL A 205 5.13 14.84 10.32
C VAL A 205 3.91 13.91 10.38
N ALA A 206 3.70 13.08 9.35
CA ALA A 206 2.62 12.10 9.35
C ALA A 206 2.73 11.11 10.52
N ILE A 207 3.94 10.58 10.78
CA ILE A 207 4.17 9.65 11.90
C ILE A 207 3.86 10.32 13.23
N GLU A 208 4.30 11.55 13.44
CA GLU A 208 4.03 12.27 14.70
C GLU A 208 2.53 12.53 14.91
N ASN A 209 1.83 12.92 13.86
CA ASN A 209 0.40 13.22 13.89
C ASN A 209 -0.48 11.99 14.09
N HIS A 210 -0.08 10.86 13.49
CA HIS A 210 -0.93 9.67 13.42
C HIS A 210 -0.36 8.45 14.16
N LYS A 211 0.63 8.62 15.04
CA LYS A 211 1.33 7.53 15.75
C LYS A 211 0.41 6.48 16.39
N GLU A 212 -0.75 6.89 16.92
CA GLU A 212 -1.72 6.00 17.54
C GLU A 212 -2.61 5.25 16.52
N ARG A 213 -2.65 5.75 15.27
CA ARG A 213 -3.45 5.21 14.17
C ARG A 213 -2.63 4.39 13.18
N ILE A 214 -1.29 4.55 13.17
CA ILE A 214 -0.40 3.80 12.26
C ILE A 214 -0.25 2.38 12.78
N TRP A 215 -0.96 1.45 12.12
CA TRP A 215 -0.88 0.02 12.43
C TRP A 215 -0.08 -0.76 11.39
N HIS A 216 0.14 -0.18 10.19
CA HIS A 216 0.91 -0.77 9.11
C HIS A 216 1.71 0.30 8.38
N ILE A 217 2.81 -0.07 7.76
CA ILE A 217 3.70 0.90 7.09
C ILE A 217 4.18 0.32 5.77
N HIS A 218 4.09 1.15 4.71
CA HIS A 218 4.78 0.89 3.46
C HIS A 218 5.97 1.83 3.30
N PHE A 219 7.16 1.25 3.03
CA PHE A 219 8.35 1.98 2.63
C PHE A 219 8.42 2.01 1.11
N LYS A 220 8.17 3.15 0.56
CA LYS A 220 8.29 3.50 -0.85
C LYS A 220 9.04 4.83 -0.91
N ASP A 221 9.96 5.00 -1.83
CA ASP A 221 10.67 6.26 -2.01
C ASP A 221 10.18 7.01 -3.23
N TYR A 222 10.37 8.31 -3.23
CA TYR A 222 9.79 9.22 -4.21
C TYR A 222 10.85 10.12 -4.82
N ASP A 223 10.93 10.14 -6.17
CA ASP A 223 11.80 11.04 -6.94
C ASP A 223 11.03 12.25 -7.46
N PRO A 224 11.23 13.46 -6.88
CA PRO A 224 10.57 14.67 -7.32
C PRO A 224 11.01 15.14 -8.71
N LEU A 225 12.17 14.70 -9.21
CA LEU A 225 12.62 15.09 -10.55
C LEU A 225 11.82 14.36 -11.62
N SER A 226 11.59 13.05 -11.44
CA SER A 226 10.71 12.26 -12.32
C SER A 226 9.27 12.77 -12.29
N ALA A 227 8.75 13.12 -11.09
CA ALA A 227 7.42 13.72 -10.96
C ALA A 227 7.31 15.07 -11.67
N LYS A 228 8.34 15.94 -11.54
CA LYS A 228 8.39 17.21 -12.22
C LYS A 228 8.43 17.02 -13.74
N ALA A 229 9.24 16.10 -14.24
CA ALA A 229 9.33 15.82 -15.68
C ALA A 229 7.98 15.34 -16.24
N ALA A 230 7.28 14.43 -15.55
CA ALA A 230 5.95 13.98 -15.95
C ALA A 230 4.95 15.15 -15.99
N LYS A 231 4.98 16.02 -14.97
CA LYS A 231 4.13 17.22 -14.94
C LYS A 231 4.41 18.17 -16.09
N ASP A 232 5.68 18.46 -16.35
CA ASP A 232 6.10 19.42 -17.40
C ASP A 232 5.68 18.93 -18.80
N GLU A 233 5.57 17.62 -19.00
CA GLU A 233 5.10 17.00 -20.24
C GLU A 233 3.59 16.71 -20.25
N GLY A 234 2.86 17.09 -19.19
CA GLY A 234 1.41 16.91 -19.11
C GLY A 234 0.95 15.47 -18.93
N GLU A 235 1.84 14.62 -18.44
CA GLU A 235 1.52 13.22 -18.14
C GLU A 235 0.69 13.09 -16.85
N ASP A 236 -0.05 11.99 -16.80
CA ASP A 236 -0.83 11.55 -15.64
C ASP A 236 0.01 10.70 -14.67
N TYR A 237 -0.65 10.12 -13.68
CA TYR A 237 -0.03 9.21 -12.72
C TYR A 237 0.71 8.05 -13.38
N PHE A 238 0.12 7.42 -14.40
CA PHE A 238 0.73 6.27 -15.08
C PHE A 238 1.94 6.68 -15.91
N GLY A 239 1.94 7.89 -16.46
CA GLY A 239 3.12 8.50 -17.09
C GLY A 239 4.25 8.71 -16.08
N ALA A 240 3.92 9.24 -14.89
CA ALA A 240 4.89 9.41 -13.81
C ALA A 240 5.47 8.05 -13.32
N LEU A 241 4.64 7.01 -13.20
CA LEU A 241 5.11 5.65 -12.89
C LEU A 241 6.12 5.14 -13.92
N LYS A 242 5.82 5.29 -15.22
CA LYS A 242 6.73 4.87 -16.30
C LYS A 242 8.07 5.60 -16.29
N ARG A 243 8.12 6.80 -15.69
CA ARG A 243 9.36 7.56 -15.47
C ARG A 243 10.13 7.14 -14.23
N GLY A 244 9.58 6.23 -13.42
CA GLY A 244 10.21 5.79 -12.17
C GLY A 244 10.04 6.79 -11.03
N VAL A 245 8.87 7.44 -10.94
CA VAL A 245 8.54 8.36 -9.83
C VAL A 245 8.72 7.70 -8.45
N PHE A 246 8.50 6.40 -8.37
CA PHE A 246 8.90 5.60 -7.20
C PHE A 246 10.20 4.87 -7.50
N CYS A 247 11.26 5.29 -6.80
CA CYS A 247 12.63 4.83 -6.99
C CYS A 247 13.07 3.86 -5.89
N GLU A 248 14.30 3.36 -5.97
CA GLU A 248 14.87 2.56 -4.91
C GLU A 248 15.01 3.35 -3.62
N LEU A 249 14.82 2.69 -2.48
CA LEU A 249 14.92 3.32 -1.16
C LEU A 249 16.29 3.97 -0.96
N GLY A 250 16.27 5.25 -0.62
CA GLY A 250 17.45 6.08 -0.41
C GLY A 250 17.95 6.79 -1.68
N GLU A 251 17.29 6.59 -2.82
CA GLU A 251 17.58 7.34 -4.06
C GLU A 251 16.60 8.52 -4.27
N GLY A 252 15.50 8.56 -3.48
CA GLY A 252 14.52 9.64 -3.48
C GLY A 252 14.72 10.64 -2.34
N ILE A 253 13.61 11.27 -1.92
CA ILE A 253 13.64 12.34 -0.90
C ILE A 253 13.19 11.90 0.49
N VAL A 254 12.70 10.68 0.65
CA VAL A 254 12.19 10.21 1.94
C VAL A 254 13.34 9.96 2.92
N ASP A 255 13.34 10.64 4.06
CA ASP A 255 14.38 10.47 5.08
C ASP A 255 14.13 9.23 5.95
N PHE A 256 14.40 8.05 5.39
CA PHE A 256 14.24 6.77 6.10
C PHE A 256 15.10 6.65 7.35
N GLN A 257 16.26 7.33 7.42
CA GLN A 257 17.11 7.30 8.60
C GLN A 257 16.40 7.93 9.80
N SER A 258 15.82 9.11 9.61
CA SER A 258 15.03 9.80 10.64
C SER A 258 13.74 9.06 10.95
N ILE A 259 13.06 8.52 9.93
CA ILE A 259 11.84 7.72 10.08
C ILE A 259 12.10 6.48 10.94
N VAL A 260 13.12 5.69 10.64
CA VAL A 260 13.45 4.49 11.43
C VAL A 260 13.83 4.86 12.86
N SER A 261 14.55 5.96 13.06
CA SER A 261 14.90 6.48 14.39
C SER A 261 13.64 6.84 15.19
N LEU A 262 12.68 7.52 14.56
CA LEU A 262 11.40 7.90 15.16
C LEU A 262 10.55 6.66 15.48
N LEU A 263 10.40 5.72 14.55
CA LEU A 263 9.65 4.47 14.77
C LEU A 263 10.23 3.66 15.94
N LYS A 264 11.56 3.56 16.05
CA LYS A 264 12.23 2.92 17.21
C LYS A 264 11.92 3.65 18.51
N LYS A 265 11.95 4.99 18.52
CA LYS A 265 11.60 5.82 19.69
C LYS A 265 10.13 5.63 20.11
N LEU A 266 9.23 5.46 19.16
CA LEU A 266 7.80 5.17 19.38
C LEU A 266 7.52 3.70 19.74
N ASN A 267 8.55 2.85 19.79
CA ASN A 267 8.42 1.41 20.03
C ASN A 267 7.55 0.67 19.00
N TYR A 268 7.54 1.14 17.75
CA TYR A 268 6.90 0.42 16.66
C TYR A 268 7.55 -0.97 16.52
N LYS A 269 6.75 -2.04 16.47
CA LYS A 269 7.23 -3.44 16.48
C LYS A 269 6.60 -4.30 15.39
N ASP A 270 5.74 -3.72 14.60
CA ASP A 270 5.00 -4.40 13.55
C ASP A 270 5.80 -4.46 12.23
N TRP A 271 5.11 -4.65 11.14
CA TRP A 271 5.68 -4.84 9.83
C TRP A 271 5.97 -3.52 9.11
N ILE A 272 7.07 -3.49 8.37
CA ILE A 272 7.31 -2.55 7.29
C ILE A 272 7.33 -3.36 6.00
N VAL A 273 6.44 -3.03 5.07
CA VAL A 273 6.42 -3.61 3.73
C VAL A 273 7.16 -2.67 2.80
N VAL A 274 8.11 -3.22 2.06
CA VAL A 274 8.81 -2.46 1.01
C VAL A 274 8.06 -2.60 -0.28
N GLU A 275 7.75 -1.48 -0.90
CA GLU A 275 7.11 -1.43 -2.21
C GLU A 275 7.92 -0.59 -3.19
N GLN A 276 7.94 -1.04 -4.41
CA GLN A 276 8.44 -0.29 -5.56
C GLN A 276 7.70 -0.77 -6.80
N ASP A 277 7.02 0.15 -7.49
CA ASP A 277 6.26 -0.19 -8.67
C ASP A 277 7.22 -0.39 -9.86
N VAL A 278 7.59 -1.65 -10.09
CA VAL A 278 8.52 -2.02 -11.18
C VAL A 278 7.74 -2.43 -12.41
N LEU A 279 7.64 -1.51 -13.37
CA LEU A 279 6.97 -1.77 -14.65
C LEU A 279 7.88 -2.53 -15.63
N PRO A 280 7.29 -3.20 -16.65
CA PRO A 280 8.06 -3.74 -17.75
C PRO A 280 9.00 -2.71 -18.37
N GLY A 281 10.28 -3.06 -18.53
CA GLY A 281 11.30 -2.14 -19.05
C GLY A 281 12.08 -1.36 -17.98
N MET A 282 11.67 -1.36 -16.73
CA MET A 282 12.37 -0.66 -15.65
C MET A 282 13.49 -1.50 -14.99
N GLY A 283 13.87 -2.60 -15.60
CA GLY A 283 14.94 -3.46 -15.08
C GLY A 283 14.46 -4.77 -14.48
N ASN A 284 15.31 -5.39 -13.67
CA ASN A 284 14.99 -6.67 -13.03
C ASN A 284 14.48 -6.43 -11.61
N PRO A 285 13.20 -6.76 -11.29
CA PRO A 285 12.60 -6.55 -9.98
C PRO A 285 13.42 -7.11 -8.81
N LYS A 286 14.03 -8.28 -8.99
CA LYS A 286 14.89 -8.89 -7.96
C LYS A 286 16.08 -8.02 -7.61
N ASN A 287 16.68 -7.33 -8.58
CA ASN A 287 17.83 -6.45 -8.33
C ASN A 287 17.40 -5.22 -7.52
N HIS A 288 16.24 -4.65 -7.82
CA HIS A 288 15.64 -3.56 -7.05
C HIS A 288 15.36 -4.02 -5.61
N ALA A 289 14.73 -5.18 -5.45
CA ALA A 289 14.47 -5.75 -4.12
C ALA A 289 15.75 -5.99 -3.30
N ILE A 290 16.83 -6.44 -3.92
CA ILE A 290 18.14 -6.59 -3.26
C ILE A 290 18.69 -5.23 -2.82
N LYS A 291 18.65 -4.22 -3.69
CA LYS A 291 19.11 -2.85 -3.36
C LYS A 291 18.33 -2.30 -2.16
N ASN A 292 17.01 -2.34 -2.23
CA ASN A 292 16.11 -1.88 -1.18
C ASN A 292 16.39 -2.61 0.15
N ARG A 293 16.53 -3.94 0.12
CA ARG A 293 16.82 -4.72 1.33
C ARG A 293 18.18 -4.40 1.91
N ASN A 294 19.19 -4.19 1.07
CA ASN A 294 20.53 -3.80 1.53
C ASN A 294 20.53 -2.39 2.14
N TYR A 295 19.82 -1.45 1.55
CA TYR A 295 19.65 -0.12 2.13
C TYR A 295 18.99 -0.19 3.52
N ILE A 296 17.91 -0.94 3.68
CA ILE A 296 17.23 -1.12 4.97
C ILE A 296 18.17 -1.71 6.03
N LYS A 297 19.04 -2.66 5.67
CA LYS A 297 20.09 -3.18 6.58
C LYS A 297 21.02 -2.09 7.08
N THR A 298 21.34 -1.07 6.28
CA THR A 298 22.17 0.06 6.73
C THR A 298 21.47 0.91 7.79
N LEU A 299 20.14 0.87 7.84
CA LEU A 299 19.32 1.54 8.85
C LEU A 299 19.17 0.74 10.17
N GLY A 300 19.77 -0.46 10.22
CA GLY A 300 19.72 -1.36 11.37
C GLY A 300 18.39 -2.11 11.52
N LEU A 301 17.79 -2.49 10.37
CA LEU A 301 16.55 -3.28 10.25
C LEU A 301 16.77 -4.57 9.43
#